data_7e00f0404238ed60b25783860f6dbc61
#
_entry.id   7e00f0404238ed60b25783860f6dbc61
#
_cell.length_a   1.000
_cell.length_b   1.000
_cell.length_c   1.000
_cell.angle_alpha   90.00
_cell.angle_beta   90.00
_cell.angle_gamma   90.00
#
_symmetry.space_group_name_H-M   'P 1'
#
loop_
_entity.id
_entity.type
_entity.pdbx_description
1 polymer ?
#
loop_
_entity_poly.entity_id
_entity_poly.type
_entity_poly.pdbx_seq_one_letter_code
_entity_poly.pdbx_strand_id
1 'polypeptide(L)'
;MIFTAGNILLIGSILLFVSIIVGKTGYRFGVPALLLFLVVGMLFGSDGLGLQFHNAKEAQFIGMVALSIILFSGGMDTKFTEIKPILTPGIVLSTAGVLLTALFTGLFIWWLSGMSWTNIHLPLITSLLLASTMSSTDSASVFAILRSQKMNLKHNLRPMLELESRSNDPMAYMLTIVLIQFIQSSGMGVPQILGSFAIQFIVGAATGYFLGKLAILMLNRLNIDNQALYPILLLSFVFFTFSITDLLKGNGYLAVYIAGMMVGNNKIMYRKEIYTFMDGLTWLFQIIMFLCLGLLVNPHEMLEVAVVALLIGVFMIVVGRPLSVFLCLLPFGKRITLKSRLFVSWVGLRGAVPIIFATYPVVANVPGAHVIFNIVFFITIVSLVIQGTTVSWVARLLGLSTPLEKTGNDFGVELPEEIDSNLHDMTITQEMLEQADTLKDMNLPKGTLVMIVKRGDEYLIPNGTLKLHAGDKLLLISENSKE
;
A
#
# COMPACT_ATOMS: atom_id res chain seq x y z
N MET A 1 11.50 -27.08 14.19
CA MET A 1 10.43 -27.15 15.22
C MET A 1 9.12 -26.98 14.49
N ILE A 2 8.13 -27.82 14.72
CA ILE A 2 6.82 -27.81 14.04
C ILE A 2 5.85 -26.95 14.86
N PHE A 3 5.00 -26.17 14.21
CA PHE A 3 3.93 -25.44 14.87
C PHE A 3 2.89 -26.41 15.43
N THR A 4 2.69 -26.34 16.74
CA THR A 4 1.68 -27.10 17.48
C THR A 4 0.75 -26.12 18.20
N ALA A 5 -0.45 -26.56 18.57
CA ALA A 5 -1.38 -25.72 19.33
C ALA A 5 -0.78 -25.18 20.64
N GLY A 6 0.16 -25.92 21.25
CA GLY A 6 0.81 -25.51 22.49
C GLY A 6 1.93 -24.46 22.35
N ASN A 7 2.60 -24.40 21.19
CA ASN A 7 3.73 -23.50 21.00
C ASN A 7 3.43 -22.31 20.04
N ILE A 8 2.37 -22.39 19.25
CA ILE A 8 2.05 -21.38 18.23
C ILE A 8 1.85 -19.98 18.84
N LEU A 9 1.23 -19.88 20.00
CA LEU A 9 1.02 -18.60 20.68
C LEU A 9 2.34 -18.02 21.19
N LEU A 10 3.21 -18.85 21.78
CA LEU A 10 4.52 -18.40 22.24
C LEU A 10 5.41 -17.97 21.07
N ILE A 11 5.51 -18.77 20.03
CA ILE A 11 6.30 -18.45 18.84
C ILE A 11 5.76 -17.21 18.15
N GLY A 12 4.44 -17.13 17.93
CA GLY A 12 3.79 -15.98 17.31
C GLY A 12 4.01 -14.69 18.11
N SER A 13 3.90 -14.74 19.45
CA SER A 13 4.14 -13.57 20.30
C SER A 13 5.61 -13.11 20.23
N ILE A 14 6.57 -14.03 20.24
CA ILE A 14 8.01 -13.71 20.10
C ILE A 14 8.27 -13.08 18.73
N LEU A 15 7.74 -13.68 17.65
CA LEU A 15 7.90 -13.17 16.29
C LEU A 15 7.36 -11.75 16.14
N LEU A 16 6.13 -11.50 16.64
CA LEU A 16 5.52 -10.17 16.62
C LEU A 16 6.35 -9.16 17.43
N PHE A 17 6.78 -9.52 18.65
CA PHE A 17 7.55 -8.67 19.51
C PHE A 17 8.90 -8.29 18.89
N VAL A 18 9.65 -9.29 18.39
CA VAL A 18 10.94 -9.08 17.71
C VAL A 18 10.75 -8.20 16.47
N SER A 19 9.72 -8.45 15.68
CA SER A 19 9.43 -7.67 14.47
C SER A 19 9.20 -6.19 14.79
N ILE A 20 8.40 -5.88 15.82
CA ILE A 20 8.13 -4.50 16.22
C ILE A 20 9.42 -3.79 16.67
N ILE A 21 10.26 -4.46 17.47
CA ILE A 21 11.55 -3.88 17.94
C ILE A 21 12.51 -3.66 16.77
N VAL A 22 12.65 -4.66 15.90
CA VAL A 22 13.51 -4.59 14.73
C VAL A 22 13.02 -3.51 13.76
N GLY A 23 11.71 -3.43 13.52
CA GLY A 23 11.09 -2.38 12.71
C GLY A 23 11.36 -0.97 13.25
N LYS A 24 11.25 -0.76 14.58
CA LYS A 24 11.59 0.52 15.23
C LYS A 24 13.07 0.89 15.04
N THR A 25 13.96 -0.10 15.12
CA THR A 25 15.40 0.13 14.96
C THR A 25 15.75 0.44 13.51
N GLY A 26 15.20 -0.32 12.56
CA GLY A 26 15.43 -0.12 11.12
C GLY A 26 14.97 1.23 10.61
N TYR A 27 13.89 1.78 11.17
CA TYR A 27 13.40 3.11 10.84
C TYR A 27 14.47 4.20 11.00
N ARG A 28 15.37 4.06 11.99
CA ARG A 28 16.49 4.98 12.21
C ARG A 28 17.56 4.91 11.11
N PHE A 29 17.70 3.76 10.47
CA PHE A 29 18.69 3.53 9.40
C PHE A 29 18.10 3.69 7.99
N GLY A 30 16.83 4.07 7.86
CA GLY A 30 16.16 4.23 6.57
C GLY A 30 15.88 2.90 5.84
N VAL A 31 15.94 1.78 6.56
CA VAL A 31 15.59 0.47 6.02
C VAL A 31 14.09 0.27 6.10
N PRO A 32 13.43 -0.19 5.01
CA PRO A 32 12.01 -0.50 5.04
C PRO A 32 11.66 -1.52 6.13
N ALA A 33 10.73 -1.18 7.03
CA ALA A 33 10.32 -2.06 8.13
C ALA A 33 9.82 -3.43 7.61
N LEU A 34 9.15 -3.43 6.48
CA LEU A 34 8.61 -4.63 5.84
C LEU A 34 9.72 -5.62 5.42
N LEU A 35 10.86 -5.10 4.93
CA LEU A 35 12.03 -5.94 4.67
C LEU A 35 12.54 -6.61 5.94
N LEU A 36 12.54 -5.87 7.05
CA LEU A 36 13.01 -6.41 8.33
C LEU A 36 12.09 -7.51 8.86
N PHE A 37 10.77 -7.38 8.68
CA PHE A 37 9.81 -8.44 9.05
C PHE A 37 10.05 -9.71 8.21
N LEU A 38 10.33 -9.54 6.92
CA LEU A 38 10.68 -10.65 6.04
C LEU A 38 11.97 -11.35 6.52
N VAL A 39 13.01 -10.57 6.82
CA VAL A 39 14.30 -11.10 7.33
C VAL A 39 14.11 -11.81 8.67
N VAL A 40 13.30 -11.26 9.59
CA VAL A 40 12.98 -11.95 10.85
C VAL A 40 12.31 -13.31 10.56
N GLY A 41 11.33 -13.35 9.65
CA GLY A 41 10.72 -14.61 9.22
C GLY A 41 11.74 -15.62 8.67
N MET A 42 12.66 -15.19 7.82
CA MET A 42 13.74 -16.05 7.29
C MET A 42 14.69 -16.57 8.37
N LEU A 43 15.08 -15.71 9.32
CA LEU A 43 15.97 -16.11 10.43
C LEU A 43 15.34 -17.14 11.37
N PHE A 44 14.02 -17.08 11.54
CA PHE A 44 13.30 -18.07 12.33
C PHE A 44 12.91 -19.31 11.52
N GLY A 45 12.93 -19.23 10.19
CA GLY A 45 12.54 -20.28 9.24
C GLY A 45 13.42 -21.52 9.28
N SER A 46 13.23 -22.40 8.30
CA SER A 46 13.87 -23.74 8.20
C SER A 46 15.40 -23.68 8.22
N ASP A 47 15.99 -22.74 7.49
CA ASP A 47 17.45 -22.57 7.36
C ASP A 47 18.07 -21.77 8.52
N GLY A 48 17.24 -21.13 9.39
CA GLY A 48 17.67 -20.38 10.56
C GLY A 48 17.46 -21.16 11.86
N LEU A 49 16.45 -20.75 12.65
CA LEU A 49 16.13 -21.39 13.93
C LEU A 49 15.31 -22.69 13.80
N GLY A 50 15.02 -23.13 12.57
CA GLY A 50 14.42 -24.43 12.30
C GLY A 50 12.90 -24.48 12.50
N LEU A 51 12.19 -23.34 12.45
CA LEU A 51 10.72 -23.34 12.40
C LEU A 51 10.26 -23.77 11.01
N GLN A 52 9.49 -24.86 10.95
CA GLN A 52 9.01 -25.40 9.69
C GLN A 52 7.62 -24.87 9.40
N PHE A 53 7.52 -24.03 8.37
CA PHE A 53 6.27 -23.54 7.80
C PHE A 53 6.32 -23.77 6.28
N HIS A 54 5.88 -24.97 5.85
CA HIS A 54 6.01 -25.41 4.45
C HIS A 54 4.67 -25.46 3.70
N ASN A 55 3.61 -24.91 4.27
CA ASN A 55 2.28 -25.01 3.68
C ASN A 55 1.96 -23.75 2.85
N ALA A 56 2.19 -23.83 1.53
CA ALA A 56 1.87 -22.75 0.60
C ALA A 56 0.37 -22.37 0.60
N LYS A 57 -0.55 -23.31 0.90
CA LYS A 57 -1.98 -23.03 0.98
C LYS A 57 -2.32 -22.18 2.21
N GLU A 58 -1.69 -22.43 3.34
CA GLU A 58 -1.85 -21.61 4.55
C GLU A 58 -1.27 -20.21 4.34
N ALA A 59 -0.07 -20.11 3.74
CA ALA A 59 0.53 -18.83 3.40
C ALA A 59 -0.33 -18.03 2.41
N GLN A 60 -0.90 -18.69 1.39
CA GLN A 60 -1.84 -18.10 0.45
C GLN A 60 -3.09 -17.58 1.17
N PHE A 61 -3.68 -18.37 2.07
CA PHE A 61 -4.86 -17.96 2.85
C PHE A 61 -4.56 -16.74 3.73
N ILE A 62 -3.46 -16.76 4.48
CA ILE A 62 -3.01 -15.61 5.28
C ILE A 62 -2.80 -14.38 4.39
N GLY A 63 -2.14 -14.56 3.24
CA GLY A 63 -1.94 -13.49 2.25
C GLY A 63 -3.26 -12.95 1.70
N MET A 64 -4.23 -13.80 1.42
CA MET A 64 -5.55 -13.42 0.92
C MET A 64 -6.32 -12.57 1.95
N VAL A 65 -6.33 -13.00 3.22
CA VAL A 65 -6.95 -12.24 4.32
C VAL A 65 -6.24 -10.89 4.50
N ALA A 66 -4.92 -10.91 4.60
CA ALA A 66 -4.10 -9.70 4.77
C ALA A 66 -4.33 -8.69 3.62
N LEU A 67 -4.22 -9.16 2.39
CA LEU A 67 -4.35 -8.28 1.21
C LEU A 67 -5.77 -7.73 1.07
N SER A 68 -6.81 -8.48 1.42
CA SER A 68 -8.19 -7.98 1.44
C SER A 68 -8.37 -6.81 2.40
N ILE A 69 -7.80 -6.91 3.62
CA ILE A 69 -7.84 -5.84 4.63
C ILE A 69 -7.01 -4.64 4.17
N ILE A 70 -5.80 -4.87 3.69
CA ILE A 70 -4.87 -3.81 3.23
C ILE A 70 -5.46 -3.03 2.06
N LEU A 71 -6.04 -3.72 1.07
CA LEU A 71 -6.66 -3.07 -0.09
C LEU A 71 -7.92 -2.31 0.28
N PHE A 72 -8.76 -2.86 1.17
CA PHE A 72 -9.94 -2.15 1.65
C PHE A 72 -9.58 -0.88 2.42
N SER A 73 -8.66 -0.98 3.40
CA SER A 73 -8.14 0.16 4.15
C SER A 73 -7.51 1.19 3.22
N GLY A 74 -6.69 0.72 2.27
CA GLY A 74 -6.11 1.56 1.23
C GLY A 74 -7.15 2.25 0.36
N GLY A 75 -8.26 1.58 0.05
CA GLY A 75 -9.41 2.17 -0.63
C GLY A 75 -10.04 3.29 0.19
N MET A 76 -10.23 3.06 1.51
CA MET A 76 -10.78 4.09 2.41
C MET A 76 -9.91 5.35 2.45
N ASP A 77 -8.60 5.22 2.40
CA ASP A 77 -7.66 6.36 2.39
C ASP A 77 -7.64 7.11 1.05
N THR A 78 -8.14 6.50 -0.02
CA THR A 78 -8.11 7.07 -1.37
C THR A 78 -9.22 8.10 -1.54
N LYS A 79 -8.88 9.40 -1.47
CA LYS A 79 -9.86 10.50 -1.62
C LYS A 79 -10.11 10.83 -3.08
N PHE A 80 -11.38 10.83 -3.51
CA PHE A 80 -11.77 11.17 -4.89
C PHE A 80 -11.32 12.58 -5.30
N THR A 81 -11.31 13.53 -4.38
CA THR A 81 -10.86 14.91 -4.64
C THR A 81 -9.39 14.97 -5.04
N GLU A 82 -8.54 14.17 -4.40
CA GLU A 82 -7.10 14.14 -4.67
C GLU A 82 -6.76 13.36 -5.95
N ILE A 83 -7.50 12.28 -6.24
CA ILE A 83 -7.22 11.44 -7.42
C ILE A 83 -7.87 11.96 -8.71
N LYS A 84 -8.93 12.78 -8.64
CA LYS A 84 -9.66 13.30 -9.81
C LYS A 84 -8.75 13.88 -10.90
N PRO A 85 -7.75 14.75 -10.60
CA PRO A 85 -6.87 15.34 -11.62
C PRO A 85 -5.92 14.33 -12.27
N ILE A 86 -5.63 13.20 -11.60
CA ILE A 86 -4.67 12.18 -12.04
C ILE A 86 -5.33 10.82 -12.33
N LEU A 87 -6.67 10.76 -12.32
CA LEU A 87 -7.42 9.51 -12.45
C LEU A 87 -7.08 8.75 -13.75
N THR A 88 -7.09 9.44 -14.88
CA THR A 88 -6.81 8.80 -16.18
C THR A 88 -5.39 8.24 -16.26
N PRO A 89 -4.32 9.01 -15.99
CA PRO A 89 -2.96 8.45 -16.01
C PRO A 89 -2.76 7.36 -14.97
N GLY A 90 -3.37 7.45 -13.79
CA GLY A 90 -3.30 6.42 -12.75
C GLY A 90 -3.95 5.10 -13.18
N ILE A 91 -5.15 5.14 -13.78
CA ILE A 91 -5.84 3.96 -14.33
C ILE A 91 -5.03 3.35 -15.48
N VAL A 92 -4.49 4.15 -16.39
CA VAL A 92 -3.68 3.62 -17.51
C VAL A 92 -2.43 2.92 -16.98
N LEU A 93 -1.76 3.48 -15.96
CA LEU A 93 -0.60 2.84 -15.33
C LEU A 93 -0.96 1.53 -14.62
N SER A 94 -2.07 1.52 -13.87
CA SER A 94 -2.48 0.33 -13.12
C SER A 94 -3.09 -0.77 -13.98
N THR A 95 -3.49 -0.49 -15.22
CA THR A 95 -4.06 -1.46 -16.16
C THR A 95 -3.08 -1.80 -17.29
N ALA A 96 -2.95 -0.92 -18.29
CA ALA A 96 -2.04 -1.12 -19.40
C ALA A 96 -0.58 -1.22 -18.94
N GLY A 97 -0.18 -0.46 -17.90
CA GLY A 97 1.16 -0.53 -17.33
C GLY A 97 1.50 -1.90 -16.74
N VAL A 98 0.56 -2.54 -16.06
CA VAL A 98 0.71 -3.92 -15.55
C VAL A 98 0.89 -4.90 -16.71
N LEU A 99 0.00 -4.84 -17.71
CA LEU A 99 0.05 -5.72 -18.89
C LEU A 99 1.36 -5.56 -19.66
N LEU A 100 1.80 -4.32 -19.92
CA LEU A 100 3.05 -4.04 -20.64
C LEU A 100 4.27 -4.47 -19.82
N THR A 101 4.27 -4.24 -18.51
CA THR A 101 5.37 -4.68 -17.63
C THR A 101 5.47 -6.20 -17.63
N ALA A 102 4.33 -6.91 -17.51
CA ALA A 102 4.28 -8.36 -17.57
C ALA A 102 4.73 -8.88 -18.97
N LEU A 103 4.31 -8.22 -20.05
CA LEU A 103 4.68 -8.60 -21.41
C LEU A 103 6.20 -8.45 -21.65
N PHE A 104 6.76 -7.26 -21.41
CA PHE A 104 8.19 -7.01 -21.64
C PHE A 104 9.08 -7.87 -20.76
N THR A 105 8.74 -7.97 -19.48
CA THR A 105 9.50 -8.81 -18.55
C THR A 105 9.33 -10.29 -18.89
N GLY A 106 8.13 -10.76 -19.24
CA GLY A 106 7.88 -12.14 -19.61
C GLY A 106 8.59 -12.56 -20.89
N LEU A 107 8.64 -11.69 -21.90
CA LEU A 107 9.42 -11.94 -23.13
C LEU A 107 10.92 -12.01 -22.82
N PHE A 108 11.43 -11.16 -21.93
CA PHE A 108 12.83 -11.23 -21.50
C PHE A 108 13.13 -12.53 -20.74
N ILE A 109 12.24 -12.94 -19.84
CA ILE A 109 12.36 -14.20 -19.08
C ILE A 109 12.39 -15.39 -20.04
N TRP A 110 11.47 -15.42 -21.00
CA TRP A 110 11.42 -16.48 -22.02
C TRP A 110 12.70 -16.54 -22.82
N TRP A 111 13.20 -15.41 -23.30
CA TRP A 111 14.47 -15.33 -24.03
C TRP A 111 15.65 -15.78 -23.15
N LEU A 112 15.73 -15.31 -21.91
CA LEU A 112 16.79 -15.67 -20.97
C LEU A 112 16.76 -17.15 -20.62
N SER A 113 15.57 -17.73 -20.38
CA SER A 113 15.40 -19.15 -20.06
C SER A 113 15.73 -20.10 -21.23
N GLY A 114 15.82 -19.59 -22.43
CA GLY A 114 16.29 -20.36 -23.60
C GLY A 114 17.81 -20.49 -23.70
N MET A 115 18.57 -19.80 -22.83
CA MET A 115 20.02 -19.85 -22.82
C MET A 115 20.54 -21.09 -22.07
N SER A 116 21.52 -21.80 -22.65
CA SER A 116 22.05 -23.09 -22.13
C SER A 116 22.67 -23.01 -20.73
N TRP A 117 23.11 -21.82 -20.28
CA TRP A 117 23.78 -21.61 -18.98
C TRP A 117 22.82 -21.34 -17.82
N THR A 118 21.52 -21.05 -18.11
CA THR A 118 20.57 -20.66 -17.06
C THR A 118 20.02 -21.84 -16.28
N ASN A 119 20.13 -23.07 -16.78
CA ASN A 119 19.51 -24.29 -16.23
C ASN A 119 18.00 -24.19 -15.94
N ILE A 120 17.34 -23.15 -16.47
CA ILE A 120 15.92 -22.87 -16.26
C ILE A 120 15.25 -22.83 -17.64
N HIS A 121 14.28 -23.73 -17.88
CA HIS A 121 13.52 -23.76 -19.12
C HIS A 121 12.04 -23.46 -18.83
N LEU A 122 11.64 -22.22 -19.06
CA LEU A 122 10.26 -21.76 -18.89
C LEU A 122 9.62 -21.51 -20.27
N PRO A 123 8.51 -22.19 -20.60
CA PRO A 123 7.70 -21.85 -21.76
C PRO A 123 7.22 -20.39 -21.69
N LEU A 124 6.89 -19.79 -22.83
CA LEU A 124 6.45 -18.38 -22.91
C LEU A 124 5.33 -18.06 -21.92
N ILE A 125 4.31 -18.93 -21.82
CA ILE A 125 3.17 -18.69 -20.92
C ILE A 125 3.60 -18.71 -19.44
N THR A 126 4.47 -19.64 -19.06
CA THR A 126 5.02 -19.71 -17.70
C THR A 126 5.93 -18.50 -17.40
N SER A 127 6.67 -18.01 -18.40
CA SER A 127 7.47 -16.79 -18.29
C SER A 127 6.58 -15.55 -18.12
N LEU A 128 5.46 -15.47 -18.83
CA LEU A 128 4.45 -14.43 -18.65
C LEU A 128 3.78 -14.54 -17.28
N LEU A 129 3.53 -15.75 -16.79
CA LEU A 129 2.98 -15.99 -15.44
C LEU A 129 3.95 -15.48 -14.36
N LEU A 130 5.24 -15.79 -14.44
CA LEU A 130 6.26 -15.26 -13.55
C LEU A 130 6.30 -13.72 -13.59
N ALA A 131 6.26 -13.14 -14.78
CA ALA A 131 6.24 -11.69 -14.93
C ALA A 131 4.95 -11.05 -14.40
N SER A 132 3.79 -11.72 -14.54
CA SER A 132 2.50 -11.21 -14.02
C SER A 132 2.48 -11.13 -12.49
N THR A 133 3.01 -12.13 -11.80
CA THR A 133 3.09 -12.11 -10.33
C THR A 133 3.93 -10.94 -9.83
N MET A 134 4.95 -10.53 -10.59
CA MET A 134 5.83 -9.41 -10.25
C MET A 134 5.36 -8.06 -10.78
N SER A 135 4.26 -7.96 -11.51
CA SER A 135 3.84 -6.70 -12.15
C SER A 135 3.21 -5.69 -11.18
N SER A 136 2.75 -6.14 -10.00
CA SER A 136 2.28 -5.29 -8.91
C SER A 136 3.42 -4.48 -8.27
N THR A 137 3.12 -3.27 -7.77
CA THR A 137 4.07 -2.37 -7.10
C THR A 137 3.56 -1.98 -5.71
N ASP A 138 4.48 -1.66 -4.78
CA ASP A 138 4.16 -1.32 -3.39
C ASP A 138 4.48 0.16 -3.10
N SER A 139 3.47 1.01 -3.16
CA SER A 139 3.59 2.42 -2.79
C SER A 139 3.57 2.65 -1.27
N ALA A 140 2.99 1.73 -0.48
CA ALA A 140 2.93 1.89 0.96
C ALA A 140 4.33 1.94 1.58
N SER A 141 5.22 1.02 1.15
CA SER A 141 6.64 1.04 1.52
C SER A 141 7.33 2.33 1.08
N VAL A 142 7.06 2.81 -0.13
CA VAL A 142 7.63 4.06 -0.65
C VAL A 142 7.27 5.24 0.24
N PHE A 143 6.00 5.40 0.57
CA PHE A 143 5.56 6.52 1.41
C PHE A 143 5.96 6.40 2.87
N ALA A 144 6.11 5.18 3.39
CA ALA A 144 6.70 4.96 4.70
C ALA A 144 8.15 5.47 4.74
N ILE A 145 8.95 5.18 3.70
CA ILE A 145 10.34 5.66 3.56
C ILE A 145 10.38 7.19 3.41
N LEU A 146 9.55 7.78 2.54
CA LEU A 146 9.53 9.23 2.34
C LEU A 146 9.10 9.97 3.61
N ARG A 147 8.11 9.46 4.34
CA ARG A 147 7.67 10.02 5.64
C ARG A 147 8.78 9.94 6.70
N SER A 148 9.51 8.83 6.77
CA SER A 148 10.66 8.70 7.70
C SER A 148 11.72 9.77 7.46
N GLN A 149 11.88 10.20 6.22
CA GLN A 149 12.80 11.26 5.78
C GLN A 149 12.16 12.66 5.81
N LYS A 150 10.95 12.81 6.36
CA LYS A 150 10.16 14.07 6.38
C LYS A 150 10.02 14.71 5.00
N MET A 151 9.79 13.91 3.97
CA MET A 151 9.69 14.33 2.58
C MET A 151 8.30 14.08 2.02
N ASN A 152 7.83 15.01 1.18
CA ASN A 152 6.67 14.89 0.32
C ASN A 152 7.07 15.05 -1.15
N LEU A 153 6.15 14.81 -2.08
CA LEU A 153 6.40 14.84 -3.52
C LEU A 153 5.60 15.96 -4.21
N LYS A 154 6.22 16.62 -5.20
CA LYS A 154 5.59 17.60 -6.09
C LYS A 154 4.67 16.95 -7.13
N HIS A 155 3.88 17.79 -7.82
CA HIS A 155 3.11 17.43 -9.03
C HIS A 155 2.07 16.31 -8.84
N ASN A 156 1.44 16.22 -7.67
CA ASN A 156 0.45 15.18 -7.34
C ASN A 156 0.97 13.75 -7.59
N LEU A 157 2.30 13.55 -7.48
CA LEU A 157 2.91 12.24 -7.66
C LEU A 157 2.48 11.26 -6.57
N ARG A 158 2.26 11.76 -5.35
CA ARG A 158 1.80 10.92 -4.24
C ARG A 158 0.45 10.28 -4.54
N PRO A 159 -0.65 11.02 -4.80
CA PRO A 159 -1.94 10.42 -5.14
C PRO A 159 -1.87 9.51 -6.38
N MET A 160 -1.03 9.84 -7.37
CA MET A 160 -0.87 9.03 -8.58
C MET A 160 -0.23 7.68 -8.29
N LEU A 161 0.83 7.63 -7.49
CA LEU A 161 1.50 6.39 -7.10
C LEU A 161 0.63 5.55 -6.16
N GLU A 162 -0.13 6.19 -5.25
CA GLU A 162 -1.08 5.50 -4.38
C GLU A 162 -2.20 4.85 -5.20
N LEU A 163 -2.81 5.60 -6.14
CA LEU A 163 -3.84 5.06 -7.02
C LEU A 163 -3.31 3.92 -7.90
N GLU A 164 -2.14 4.11 -8.52
CA GLU A 164 -1.51 3.08 -9.34
C GLU A 164 -1.29 1.81 -8.55
N SER A 165 -0.58 1.88 -7.42
CA SER A 165 -0.17 0.72 -6.63
C SER A 165 -1.36 -0.06 -6.07
N ARG A 166 -2.39 0.63 -5.55
CA ARG A 166 -3.57 -0.04 -5.01
C ARG A 166 -4.47 -0.67 -6.08
N SER A 167 -4.43 -0.14 -7.30
CA SER A 167 -5.23 -0.65 -8.43
C SER A 167 -4.48 -1.69 -9.25
N ASN A 168 -3.13 -1.73 -9.21
CA ASN A 168 -2.35 -2.70 -9.97
C ASN A 168 -2.34 -4.09 -9.32
N ASP A 169 -2.52 -4.21 -8.00
CA ASP A 169 -2.62 -5.50 -7.31
C ASP A 169 -3.78 -6.35 -7.85
N PRO A 170 -5.03 -5.84 -7.91
CA PRO A 170 -6.12 -6.57 -8.54
C PRO A 170 -5.85 -6.95 -10.00
N MET A 171 -5.17 -6.10 -10.76
CA MET A 171 -4.85 -6.36 -12.17
C MET A 171 -3.80 -7.46 -12.32
N ALA A 172 -2.73 -7.42 -11.50
CA ALA A 172 -1.70 -8.46 -11.47
C ALA A 172 -2.29 -9.81 -11.04
N TYR A 173 -3.20 -9.82 -10.05
CA TYR A 173 -3.94 -11.01 -9.64
C TYR A 173 -4.76 -11.60 -10.79
N MET A 174 -5.57 -10.76 -11.47
CA MET A 174 -6.39 -11.22 -12.60
C MET A 174 -5.52 -11.86 -13.69
N LEU A 175 -4.43 -11.21 -14.04
CA LEU A 175 -3.51 -11.73 -15.06
C LEU A 175 -2.88 -13.06 -14.61
N THR A 176 -2.48 -13.16 -13.34
CA THR A 176 -1.92 -14.39 -12.76
C THR A 176 -2.93 -15.54 -12.83
N ILE A 177 -4.18 -15.33 -12.38
CA ILE A 177 -5.21 -16.37 -12.39
C ILE A 177 -5.57 -16.81 -13.81
N VAL A 178 -5.71 -15.86 -14.74
CA VAL A 178 -6.03 -16.18 -16.14
C VAL A 178 -4.90 -17.00 -16.79
N LEU A 179 -3.64 -16.68 -16.51
CA LEU A 179 -2.50 -17.45 -17.03
C LEU A 179 -2.41 -18.84 -16.41
N ILE A 180 -2.72 -18.99 -15.10
CA ILE A 180 -2.81 -20.32 -14.47
C ILE A 180 -3.92 -21.14 -15.12
N GLN A 181 -5.12 -20.58 -15.32
CA GLN A 181 -6.21 -21.23 -16.00
C GLN A 181 -5.85 -21.68 -17.42
N PHE A 182 -5.13 -20.82 -18.16
CA PHE A 182 -4.65 -21.15 -19.49
C PHE A 182 -3.67 -22.33 -19.49
N ILE A 183 -2.74 -22.40 -18.53
CA ILE A 183 -1.79 -23.52 -18.40
C ILE A 183 -2.51 -24.83 -18.05
N GLN A 184 -3.53 -24.77 -17.19
CA GLN A 184 -4.26 -25.95 -16.72
C GLN A 184 -5.31 -26.46 -17.74
N SER A 185 -5.84 -25.58 -18.58
CA SER A 185 -6.92 -25.92 -19.52
C SER A 185 -6.36 -26.17 -20.92
N SER A 186 -6.24 -27.44 -21.29
CA SER A 186 -5.87 -27.83 -22.66
C SER A 186 -6.95 -27.36 -23.66
N GLY A 187 -6.71 -26.27 -24.39
CA GLY A 187 -7.60 -25.82 -25.46
C GLY A 187 -8.36 -24.51 -25.22
N MET A 188 -8.03 -23.75 -24.18
CA MET A 188 -8.60 -22.41 -23.98
C MET A 188 -8.07 -21.45 -25.07
N GLY A 189 -8.99 -20.86 -25.83
CA GLY A 189 -8.62 -19.90 -26.89
C GLY A 189 -8.49 -18.48 -26.36
N VAL A 190 -7.88 -17.58 -27.15
CA VAL A 190 -7.75 -16.14 -26.83
C VAL A 190 -9.10 -15.47 -26.46
N PRO A 191 -10.24 -15.77 -27.14
CA PRO A 191 -11.52 -15.17 -26.76
C PRO A 191 -11.97 -15.53 -25.33
N GLN A 192 -11.73 -16.77 -24.88
CA GLN A 192 -12.08 -17.20 -23.54
C GLN A 192 -11.23 -16.52 -22.47
N ILE A 193 -9.93 -16.31 -22.76
CA ILE A 193 -9.01 -15.55 -21.90
C ILE A 193 -9.51 -14.13 -21.72
N LEU A 194 -9.82 -13.42 -22.82
CA LEU A 194 -10.35 -12.06 -22.78
C LEU A 194 -11.71 -12.00 -22.06
N GLY A 195 -12.57 -13.00 -22.30
CA GLY A 195 -13.85 -13.14 -21.61
C GLY A 195 -13.70 -13.30 -20.10
N SER A 196 -12.80 -14.19 -19.64
CA SER A 196 -12.50 -14.37 -18.22
C SER A 196 -11.98 -13.09 -17.57
N PHE A 197 -11.07 -12.37 -18.26
CA PHE A 197 -10.55 -11.10 -17.79
C PHE A 197 -11.64 -10.04 -17.65
N ALA A 198 -12.50 -9.92 -18.67
CA ALA A 198 -13.64 -8.99 -18.67
C ALA A 198 -14.65 -9.32 -17.55
N ILE A 199 -15.00 -10.59 -17.35
CA ILE A 199 -15.90 -11.03 -16.28
C ILE A 199 -15.30 -10.68 -14.91
N GLN A 200 -14.05 -11.02 -14.65
CA GLN A 200 -13.38 -10.72 -13.40
C GLN A 200 -13.41 -9.22 -13.10
N PHE A 201 -13.16 -8.38 -14.09
CA PHE A 201 -13.16 -6.92 -13.95
C PHE A 201 -14.58 -6.38 -13.71
N ILE A 202 -15.54 -6.73 -14.56
CA ILE A 202 -16.92 -6.18 -14.50
C ILE A 202 -17.63 -6.63 -13.23
N VAL A 203 -17.55 -7.93 -12.91
CA VAL A 203 -18.18 -8.48 -11.71
C VAL A 203 -17.50 -7.92 -10.46
N GLY A 204 -16.15 -7.83 -10.43
CA GLY A 204 -15.42 -7.24 -9.34
C GLY A 204 -15.80 -5.78 -9.08
N ALA A 205 -15.86 -4.96 -10.14
CA ALA A 205 -16.24 -3.57 -10.03
C ALA A 205 -17.69 -3.39 -9.58
N ALA A 206 -18.63 -4.15 -10.16
CA ALA A 206 -20.04 -4.07 -9.83
C ALA A 206 -20.32 -4.50 -8.39
N THR A 207 -19.82 -5.66 -7.96
CA THR A 207 -20.00 -6.15 -6.58
C THR A 207 -19.36 -5.20 -5.57
N GLY A 208 -18.14 -4.69 -5.82
CA GLY A 208 -17.49 -3.72 -4.96
C GLY A 208 -18.30 -2.45 -4.78
N TYR A 209 -18.87 -1.92 -5.85
CA TYR A 209 -19.73 -0.73 -5.80
C TYR A 209 -21.03 -0.97 -5.01
N PHE A 210 -21.73 -2.07 -5.31
CA PHE A 210 -23.02 -2.36 -4.66
C PHE A 210 -22.85 -2.73 -3.18
N LEU A 211 -21.84 -3.57 -2.85
CA LEU A 211 -21.58 -3.96 -1.47
C LEU A 211 -20.97 -2.81 -0.66
N GLY A 212 -20.17 -1.94 -1.28
CA GLY A 212 -19.72 -0.71 -0.65
C GLY A 212 -20.86 0.21 -0.27
N LYS A 213 -21.85 0.41 -1.15
CA LYS A 213 -23.09 1.14 -0.84
C LYS A 213 -23.91 0.47 0.27
N LEU A 214 -24.00 -0.84 0.25
CA LEU A 214 -24.70 -1.60 1.29
C LEU A 214 -24.01 -1.44 2.65
N ALA A 215 -22.68 -1.50 2.68
CA ALA A 215 -21.91 -1.28 3.90
C ALA A 215 -22.16 0.12 4.49
N ILE A 216 -22.14 1.17 3.67
CA ILE A 216 -22.45 2.55 4.10
C ILE A 216 -23.86 2.63 4.67
N LEU A 217 -24.85 2.03 3.97
CA LEU A 217 -26.24 2.02 4.42
C LEU A 217 -26.37 1.32 5.78
N MET A 218 -25.71 0.17 5.96
CA MET A 218 -25.75 -0.58 7.20
C MET A 218 -25.06 0.17 8.34
N LEU A 219 -23.87 0.74 8.10
CA LEU A 219 -23.14 1.52 9.11
C LEU A 219 -23.96 2.72 9.60
N ASN A 220 -24.73 3.37 8.73
CA ASN A 220 -25.49 4.57 9.07
C ASN A 220 -26.92 4.30 9.56
N ARG A 221 -27.48 3.10 9.33
CA ARG A 221 -28.85 2.76 9.74
C ARG A 221 -28.95 1.79 10.91
N LEU A 222 -27.97 0.92 11.07
CA LEU A 222 -27.97 0.03 12.22
C LEU A 222 -27.62 0.83 13.47
N ASN A 223 -28.55 0.88 14.40
CA ASN A 223 -28.31 1.48 15.72
C ASN A 223 -27.78 0.38 16.66
N ILE A 224 -26.46 0.22 16.69
CA ILE A 224 -25.79 -0.76 17.54
C ILE A 224 -25.36 -0.04 18.82
N ASP A 225 -25.81 -0.51 19.98
CA ASP A 225 -25.53 0.12 21.28
C ASP A 225 -24.03 0.21 21.59
N ASN A 226 -23.25 -0.79 21.17
CA ASN A 226 -21.81 -0.82 21.39
C ASN A 226 -21.04 -0.33 20.16
N GLN A 227 -20.41 0.83 20.26
CA GLN A 227 -19.64 1.48 19.20
C GLN A 227 -18.49 0.61 18.68
N ALA A 228 -17.89 -0.25 19.52
CA ALA A 228 -16.80 -1.14 19.14
C ALA A 228 -17.22 -2.21 18.11
N LEU A 229 -18.52 -2.44 17.91
CA LEU A 229 -19.02 -3.41 16.93
C LEU A 229 -19.06 -2.85 15.50
N TYR A 230 -19.02 -1.52 15.31
CA TYR A 230 -19.03 -0.94 13.95
C TYR A 230 -17.80 -1.29 13.12
N PRO A 231 -16.56 -1.20 13.66
CA PRO A 231 -15.39 -1.69 12.94
C PRO A 231 -15.44 -3.19 12.62
N ILE A 232 -15.99 -4.01 13.52
CA ILE A 232 -16.13 -5.45 13.31
C ILE A 232 -17.19 -5.74 12.23
N LEU A 233 -18.30 -5.00 12.23
CA LEU A 233 -19.30 -5.06 11.15
C LEU A 233 -18.66 -4.74 9.79
N LEU A 234 -17.85 -3.67 9.73
CA LEU A 234 -17.15 -3.33 8.50
C LEU A 234 -16.18 -4.42 8.05
N LEU A 235 -15.42 -5.01 8.98
CA LEU A 235 -14.53 -6.13 8.69
C LEU A 235 -15.30 -7.33 8.11
N SER A 236 -16.51 -7.61 8.62
CA SER A 236 -17.35 -8.66 8.06
C SER A 236 -17.75 -8.36 6.62
N PHE A 237 -18.02 -7.09 6.29
CA PHE A 237 -18.27 -6.66 4.91
C PHE A 237 -17.05 -6.81 4.00
N VAL A 238 -15.83 -6.59 4.50
CA VAL A 238 -14.59 -6.82 3.73
C VAL A 238 -14.53 -8.27 3.25
N PHE A 239 -14.66 -9.22 4.18
CA PHE A 239 -14.58 -10.64 3.84
C PHE A 239 -15.78 -11.12 3.02
N PHE A 240 -16.98 -10.64 3.33
CA PHE A 240 -18.17 -10.93 2.54
C PHE A 240 -18.03 -10.44 1.11
N THR A 241 -17.54 -9.20 0.91
CA THR A 241 -17.32 -8.61 -0.42
C THR A 241 -16.32 -9.43 -1.21
N PHE A 242 -15.20 -9.80 -0.61
CA PHE A 242 -14.21 -10.65 -1.26
C PHE A 242 -14.81 -11.99 -1.68
N SER A 243 -15.41 -12.71 -0.72
CA SER A 243 -15.86 -14.08 -0.93
C SER A 243 -17.03 -14.19 -1.91
N ILE A 244 -18.03 -13.31 -1.82
CA ILE A 244 -19.17 -13.35 -2.75
C ILE A 244 -18.74 -12.99 -4.17
N THR A 245 -17.78 -12.07 -4.31
CA THR A 245 -17.24 -11.69 -5.62
C THR A 245 -16.49 -12.86 -6.25
N ASP A 246 -15.68 -13.56 -5.48
CA ASP A 246 -14.94 -14.74 -5.94
C ASP A 246 -15.89 -15.89 -6.35
N LEU A 247 -16.94 -16.13 -5.58
CA LEU A 247 -18.01 -17.08 -5.94
C LEU A 247 -18.69 -16.75 -7.27
N LEU A 248 -18.86 -15.46 -7.57
CA LEU A 248 -19.42 -14.97 -8.83
C LEU A 248 -18.39 -14.92 -9.97
N LYS A 249 -17.19 -15.49 -9.80
CA LYS A 249 -16.07 -15.46 -10.75
C LYS A 249 -15.54 -14.06 -11.03
N GLY A 250 -15.80 -13.10 -10.14
CA GLY A 250 -15.23 -11.75 -10.18
C GLY A 250 -13.90 -11.66 -9.46
N ASN A 251 -13.23 -10.52 -9.56
CA ASN A 251 -12.02 -10.25 -8.81
C ASN A 251 -12.35 -9.69 -7.41
N GLY A 252 -12.19 -10.51 -6.36
CA GLY A 252 -12.46 -10.14 -4.97
C GLY A 252 -11.59 -8.98 -4.48
N TYR A 253 -10.33 -8.89 -4.90
CA TYR A 253 -9.42 -7.80 -4.52
C TYR A 253 -9.86 -6.45 -5.12
N LEU A 254 -10.30 -6.46 -6.39
CA LEU A 254 -10.86 -5.26 -7.01
C LEU A 254 -12.14 -4.81 -6.28
N ALA A 255 -13.00 -5.78 -5.93
CA ALA A 255 -14.24 -5.48 -5.24
C ALA A 255 -14.01 -4.86 -3.86
N VAL A 256 -13.11 -5.41 -3.04
CA VAL A 256 -12.83 -4.85 -1.70
C VAL A 256 -12.16 -3.48 -1.80
N TYR A 257 -11.30 -3.25 -2.78
CA TYR A 257 -10.69 -1.94 -3.01
C TYR A 257 -11.74 -0.87 -3.36
N ILE A 258 -12.66 -1.18 -4.31
CA ILE A 258 -13.74 -0.28 -4.70
C ILE A 258 -14.71 -0.05 -3.52
N ALA A 259 -15.07 -1.11 -2.78
CA ALA A 259 -15.92 -0.97 -1.60
C ALA A 259 -15.26 -0.08 -0.53
N GLY A 260 -13.95 -0.22 -0.31
CA GLY A 260 -13.16 0.65 0.56
C GLY A 260 -13.21 2.12 0.12
N MET A 261 -13.01 2.40 -1.19
CA MET A 261 -13.13 3.75 -1.75
C MET A 261 -14.54 4.32 -1.54
N MET A 262 -15.59 3.50 -1.70
CA MET A 262 -16.96 3.95 -1.46
C MET A 262 -17.16 4.33 0.01
N VAL A 263 -16.71 3.50 0.95
CA VAL A 263 -16.83 3.76 2.39
C VAL A 263 -16.03 5.00 2.79
N GLY A 264 -14.78 5.12 2.33
CA GLY A 264 -13.87 6.21 2.70
C GLY A 264 -14.29 7.59 2.20
N ASN A 265 -15.02 7.66 1.06
CA ASN A 265 -15.49 8.91 0.45
C ASN A 265 -16.93 9.29 0.81
N ASN A 266 -17.57 8.56 1.73
CA ASN A 266 -18.90 8.87 2.21
C ASN A 266 -18.88 9.13 3.73
N LYS A 267 -19.88 9.85 4.22
CA LYS A 267 -20.05 10.04 5.67
C LYS A 267 -20.56 8.75 6.29
N ILE A 268 -19.83 8.26 7.28
CA ILE A 268 -20.16 7.06 8.05
C ILE A 268 -20.12 7.38 9.56
N MET A 269 -20.98 6.71 10.32
CA MET A 269 -20.96 6.80 11.79
C MET A 269 -19.67 6.17 12.35
N TYR A 270 -19.16 6.73 13.45
CA TYR A 270 -17.96 6.25 14.16
C TYR A 270 -16.73 6.11 13.25
N ARG A 271 -16.56 7.09 12.35
CA ARG A 271 -15.48 7.09 11.34
C ARG A 271 -14.10 6.95 12.01
N LYS A 272 -13.81 7.71 13.06
CA LYS A 272 -12.52 7.72 13.74
C LYS A 272 -12.17 6.36 14.32
N GLU A 273 -13.12 5.71 14.99
CA GLU A 273 -12.98 4.39 15.57
C GLU A 273 -12.71 3.33 14.49
N ILE A 274 -13.47 3.40 13.39
CA ILE A 274 -13.33 2.52 12.23
C ILE A 274 -11.92 2.67 11.62
N TYR A 275 -11.48 3.90 11.35
CA TYR A 275 -10.16 4.14 10.77
C TYR A 275 -9.03 3.67 11.68
N THR A 276 -9.09 3.98 12.97
CA THR A 276 -8.09 3.54 13.96
C THR A 276 -7.98 2.02 14.03
N PHE A 277 -9.14 1.33 14.03
CA PHE A 277 -9.18 -0.13 14.04
C PHE A 277 -8.61 -0.72 12.75
N MET A 278 -9.03 -0.20 11.59
CA MET A 278 -8.57 -0.70 10.28
C MET A 278 -7.08 -0.44 10.07
N ASP A 279 -6.55 0.67 10.53
CA ASP A 279 -5.11 0.96 10.46
C ASP A 279 -4.30 0.00 11.33
N GLY A 280 -4.72 -0.21 12.59
CA GLY A 280 -4.08 -1.19 13.48
C GLY A 280 -4.12 -2.62 12.91
N LEU A 281 -5.25 -3.01 12.33
CA LEU A 281 -5.44 -4.31 11.70
C LEU A 281 -4.56 -4.46 10.43
N THR A 282 -4.46 -3.41 9.64
CA THR A 282 -3.57 -3.36 8.46
C THR A 282 -2.12 -3.59 8.86
N TRP A 283 -1.62 -2.91 9.88
CA TRP A 283 -0.26 -3.13 10.39
C TRP A 283 -0.05 -4.56 10.91
N LEU A 284 -1.01 -5.08 11.68
CA LEU A 284 -0.93 -6.45 12.20
C LEU A 284 -0.82 -7.46 11.06
N PHE A 285 -1.69 -7.36 10.06
CA PHE A 285 -1.68 -8.29 8.93
C PHE A 285 -0.49 -8.10 8.00
N GLN A 286 0.05 -6.88 7.86
CA GLN A 286 1.32 -6.68 7.17
C GLN A 286 2.46 -7.43 7.86
N ILE A 287 2.59 -7.32 9.18
CA ILE A 287 3.63 -8.02 9.94
C ILE A 287 3.47 -9.53 9.79
N ILE A 288 2.27 -10.06 10.03
CA ILE A 288 1.97 -11.50 9.92
C ILE A 288 2.31 -12.02 8.52
N MET A 289 1.87 -11.30 7.49
CA MET A 289 2.09 -11.65 6.10
C MET A 289 3.59 -11.75 5.76
N PHE A 290 4.37 -10.73 6.08
CA PHE A 290 5.80 -10.72 5.80
C PHE A 290 6.56 -11.77 6.61
N LEU A 291 6.17 -12.01 7.87
CA LEU A 291 6.71 -13.08 8.69
C LEU A 291 6.42 -14.48 8.10
N CYS A 292 5.16 -14.73 7.73
CA CYS A 292 4.77 -16.01 7.13
C CYS A 292 5.48 -16.27 5.80
N LEU A 293 5.63 -15.22 4.96
CA LEU A 293 6.37 -15.35 3.71
C LEU A 293 7.86 -15.58 3.94
N GLY A 294 8.44 -14.93 4.96
CA GLY A 294 9.83 -15.20 5.36
C GLY A 294 10.05 -16.61 5.90
N LEU A 295 9.08 -17.14 6.66
CA LEU A 295 9.12 -18.53 7.17
C LEU A 295 8.94 -19.58 6.05
N LEU A 296 8.22 -19.22 4.97
CA LEU A 296 7.90 -20.14 3.87
C LEU A 296 9.10 -20.38 2.96
N VAL A 297 10.03 -19.43 2.85
CA VAL A 297 11.15 -19.51 1.93
C VAL A 297 12.32 -20.29 2.51
N ASN A 298 13.01 -21.03 1.65
CA ASN A 298 14.30 -21.66 1.92
C ASN A 298 15.40 -20.82 1.26
N PRO A 299 16.17 -20.01 2.02
CA PRO A 299 17.23 -19.17 1.46
C PRO A 299 18.24 -19.93 0.61
N HIS A 300 18.52 -21.19 0.96
CA HIS A 300 19.45 -22.05 0.21
C HIS A 300 19.00 -22.28 -1.23
N GLU A 301 17.73 -22.58 -1.45
CA GLU A 301 17.16 -22.79 -2.78
C GLU A 301 17.12 -21.52 -3.64
N MET A 302 17.05 -20.36 -2.99
CA MET A 302 17.10 -19.07 -3.71
C MET A 302 18.47 -18.81 -4.35
N LEU A 303 19.55 -19.30 -3.76
CA LEU A 303 20.90 -19.10 -4.29
C LEU A 303 21.09 -19.80 -5.63
N GLU A 304 20.41 -20.91 -5.86
CA GLU A 304 20.45 -21.63 -7.15
C GLU A 304 19.91 -20.81 -8.32
N VAL A 305 18.92 -19.97 -8.06
CA VAL A 305 18.28 -19.10 -9.07
C VAL A 305 18.76 -17.64 -9.01
N ALA A 306 19.67 -17.31 -8.09
CA ALA A 306 20.04 -15.92 -7.76
C ALA A 306 20.54 -15.13 -8.98
N VAL A 307 21.39 -15.71 -9.82
CA VAL A 307 21.96 -15.03 -10.99
C VAL A 307 20.85 -14.69 -11.99
N VAL A 308 19.99 -15.65 -12.30
CA VAL A 308 18.88 -15.45 -13.23
C VAL A 308 17.87 -14.45 -12.66
N ALA A 309 17.53 -14.59 -11.38
CA ALA A 309 16.62 -13.68 -10.69
C ALA A 309 17.18 -12.25 -10.64
N LEU A 310 18.48 -12.08 -10.41
CA LEU A 310 19.14 -10.76 -10.46
C LEU A 310 19.04 -10.12 -11.85
N LEU A 311 19.30 -10.87 -12.90
CA LEU A 311 19.20 -10.37 -14.28
C LEU A 311 17.77 -9.97 -14.63
N ILE A 312 16.78 -10.78 -14.24
CA ILE A 312 15.36 -10.47 -14.43
C ILE A 312 15.00 -9.22 -13.66
N GLY A 313 15.40 -9.12 -12.38
CA GLY A 313 15.14 -7.96 -11.53
C GLY A 313 15.75 -6.68 -12.09
N VAL A 314 17.01 -6.72 -12.52
CA VAL A 314 17.70 -5.58 -13.16
C VAL A 314 16.98 -5.18 -14.45
N PHE A 315 16.67 -6.13 -15.33
CA PHE A 315 15.92 -5.84 -16.54
C PHE A 315 14.57 -5.17 -16.24
N MET A 316 13.84 -5.72 -15.29
CA MET A 316 12.52 -5.20 -14.90
C MET A 316 12.62 -3.76 -14.36
N ILE A 317 13.62 -3.46 -13.53
CA ILE A 317 13.82 -2.13 -12.92
C ILE A 317 14.30 -1.12 -13.96
N VAL A 318 15.24 -1.51 -14.82
CA VAL A 318 15.95 -0.58 -15.73
C VAL A 318 15.27 -0.47 -17.10
N VAL A 319 14.61 -1.52 -17.57
CA VAL A 319 14.02 -1.57 -18.91
C VAL A 319 12.51 -1.80 -18.89
N GLY A 320 12.04 -2.88 -18.28
CA GLY A 320 10.64 -3.32 -18.36
C GLY A 320 9.67 -2.28 -17.77
N ARG A 321 9.93 -1.81 -16.56
CA ARG A 321 9.12 -0.80 -15.88
C ARG A 321 9.23 0.58 -16.53
N PRO A 322 10.43 1.15 -16.80
CA PRO A 322 10.54 2.42 -17.49
C PRO A 322 9.84 2.42 -18.86
N LEU A 323 10.04 1.40 -19.68
CA LEU A 323 9.39 1.30 -20.99
C LEU A 323 7.87 1.32 -20.87
N SER A 324 7.30 0.55 -19.95
CA SER A 324 5.85 0.52 -19.68
C SER A 324 5.33 1.89 -19.21
N VAL A 325 6.01 2.53 -18.26
CA VAL A 325 5.62 3.85 -17.74
C VAL A 325 5.69 4.92 -18.82
N PHE A 326 6.77 4.94 -19.61
CA PHE A 326 6.92 5.91 -20.69
C PHE A 326 5.85 5.75 -21.76
N LEU A 327 5.54 4.52 -22.18
CA LEU A 327 4.48 4.23 -23.14
C LEU A 327 3.09 4.66 -22.60
N CYS A 328 2.78 4.30 -21.36
CA CYS A 328 1.50 4.64 -20.72
C CYS A 328 1.33 6.15 -20.54
N LEU A 329 2.39 6.85 -20.15
CA LEU A 329 2.33 8.29 -19.88
C LEU A 329 2.66 9.17 -21.10
N LEU A 330 2.94 8.58 -22.26
CA LEU A 330 3.21 9.32 -23.49
C LEU A 330 2.06 10.30 -23.85
N PRO A 331 0.77 9.90 -23.80
CA PRO A 331 -0.34 10.78 -24.13
C PRO A 331 -0.50 11.97 -23.17
N PHE A 332 0.06 11.87 -21.95
CA PHE A 332 -0.06 12.87 -20.89
C PHE A 332 1.14 13.82 -20.80
N GLY A 333 1.92 13.95 -21.86
CA GLY A 333 3.19 14.69 -21.91
C GLY A 333 3.12 16.14 -21.48
N LYS A 334 1.99 16.81 -21.67
CA LYS A 334 1.77 18.20 -21.24
C LYS A 334 1.53 18.34 -19.73
N ARG A 335 1.09 17.28 -19.05
CA ARG A 335 0.73 17.29 -17.61
C ARG A 335 1.77 16.64 -16.71
N ILE A 336 2.50 15.66 -17.25
CA ILE A 336 3.47 14.86 -16.47
C ILE A 336 4.86 15.08 -17.04
N THR A 337 5.73 15.72 -16.25
CA THR A 337 7.10 16.07 -16.67
C THR A 337 7.96 14.82 -16.88
N LEU A 338 9.04 14.93 -17.66
CA LEU A 338 10.01 13.86 -17.86
C LEU A 338 10.60 13.37 -16.52
N LYS A 339 10.90 14.31 -15.60
CA LYS A 339 11.40 13.97 -14.25
C LYS A 339 10.40 13.15 -13.45
N SER A 340 9.11 13.51 -13.53
CA SER A 340 8.02 12.74 -12.90
C SER A 340 7.92 11.33 -13.46
N ARG A 341 8.03 11.14 -14.79
CA ARG A 341 8.01 9.81 -15.43
C ARG A 341 9.20 8.96 -15.01
N LEU A 342 10.39 9.54 -14.95
CA LEU A 342 11.60 8.85 -14.47
C LEU A 342 11.43 8.41 -13.01
N PHE A 343 10.86 9.27 -12.16
CA PHE A 343 10.59 8.93 -10.78
C PHE A 343 9.56 7.80 -10.63
N VAL A 344 8.42 7.88 -11.34
CA VAL A 344 7.40 6.81 -11.36
C VAL A 344 7.98 5.49 -11.86
N SER A 345 8.88 5.54 -12.86
CA SER A 345 9.58 4.35 -13.35
C SER A 345 10.47 3.72 -12.28
N TRP A 346 11.19 4.54 -11.51
CA TRP A 346 12.09 4.08 -10.44
C TRP A 346 11.34 3.54 -9.23
N VAL A 347 10.21 4.16 -8.87
CA VAL A 347 9.41 3.83 -7.67
C VAL A 347 8.54 2.56 -7.85
N GLY A 348 8.83 1.73 -8.83
CA GLY A 348 8.19 0.43 -9.00
C GLY A 348 8.67 -0.64 -7.99
N LEU A 349 8.70 -0.29 -6.70
CA LEU A 349 9.16 -1.16 -5.60
C LEU A 349 8.23 -2.37 -5.47
N ARG A 350 8.80 -3.57 -5.25
CA ARG A 350 8.05 -4.82 -5.09
C ARG A 350 7.94 -5.14 -3.59
N GLY A 351 6.72 -5.37 -3.13
CA GLY A 351 6.43 -5.74 -1.73
C GLY A 351 6.08 -7.21 -1.56
N ALA A 352 5.25 -7.53 -0.58
CA ALA A 352 4.80 -8.90 -0.33
C ALA A 352 3.81 -9.42 -1.37
N VAL A 353 3.05 -8.55 -2.02
CA VAL A 353 1.99 -8.93 -2.96
C VAL A 353 2.49 -9.83 -4.09
N PRO A 354 3.62 -9.54 -4.78
CA PRO A 354 4.25 -10.45 -5.72
C PRO A 354 4.52 -11.85 -5.16
N ILE A 355 5.01 -11.95 -3.91
CA ILE A 355 5.31 -13.23 -3.28
C ILE A 355 4.02 -14.00 -3.00
N ILE A 356 2.96 -13.31 -2.54
CA ILE A 356 1.64 -13.94 -2.35
C ILE A 356 1.14 -14.47 -3.69
N PHE A 357 1.22 -13.67 -4.76
CA PHE A 357 0.76 -14.12 -6.08
C PHE A 357 1.60 -15.29 -6.62
N ALA A 358 2.87 -15.39 -6.24
CA ALA A 358 3.71 -16.53 -6.58
C ALA A 358 3.31 -17.83 -5.81
N THR A 359 2.54 -17.75 -4.74
CA THR A 359 1.98 -18.95 -4.09
C THR A 359 0.85 -19.58 -4.90
N TYR A 360 0.13 -18.81 -5.74
CA TYR A 360 -0.99 -19.34 -6.54
C TYR A 360 -0.54 -20.41 -7.55
N PRO A 361 0.52 -20.21 -8.35
CA PRO A 361 1.08 -21.26 -9.20
C PRO A 361 1.51 -22.51 -8.40
N VAL A 362 2.08 -22.32 -7.18
CA VAL A 362 2.51 -23.43 -6.32
C VAL A 362 1.30 -24.25 -5.87
N VAL A 363 0.26 -23.59 -5.36
CA VAL A 363 -0.99 -24.26 -4.91
C VAL A 363 -1.73 -24.92 -6.08
N ALA A 364 -1.66 -24.31 -7.27
CA ALA A 364 -2.23 -24.84 -8.50
C ALA A 364 -1.38 -25.95 -9.16
N ASN A 365 -0.24 -26.33 -8.58
CA ASN A 365 0.70 -27.33 -9.10
C ASN A 365 1.14 -27.04 -10.56
N VAL A 366 1.37 -25.77 -10.89
CA VAL A 366 1.91 -25.39 -12.20
C VAL A 366 3.35 -25.91 -12.35
N PRO A 367 3.74 -26.50 -13.49
CA PRO A 367 5.12 -26.92 -13.72
C PRO A 367 6.10 -25.75 -13.53
N GLY A 368 7.14 -25.95 -12.71
CA GLY A 368 8.13 -24.91 -12.40
C GLY A 368 7.70 -23.88 -11.37
N ALA A 369 6.57 -24.05 -10.67
CA ALA A 369 6.04 -23.09 -9.72
C ALA A 369 6.99 -22.76 -8.56
N HIS A 370 7.78 -23.72 -8.07
CA HIS A 370 8.77 -23.46 -7.03
C HIS A 370 9.89 -22.54 -7.52
N VAL A 371 10.32 -22.70 -8.78
CA VAL A 371 11.31 -21.80 -9.41
C VAL A 371 10.71 -20.40 -9.53
N ILE A 372 9.44 -20.28 -9.95
CA ILE A 372 8.72 -18.98 -9.97
C ILE A 372 8.74 -18.34 -8.59
N PHE A 373 8.37 -19.09 -7.56
CA PHE A 373 8.31 -18.58 -6.18
C PHE A 373 9.68 -18.06 -5.71
N ASN A 374 10.75 -18.84 -5.90
CA ASN A 374 12.10 -18.49 -5.46
C ASN A 374 12.64 -17.25 -6.22
N ILE A 375 12.39 -17.15 -7.55
CA ILE A 375 12.76 -15.99 -8.36
C ILE A 375 12.02 -14.73 -7.89
N VAL A 376 10.70 -14.81 -7.70
CA VAL A 376 9.88 -13.67 -7.23
C VAL A 376 10.34 -13.20 -5.87
N PHE A 377 10.60 -14.12 -4.96
CA PHE A 377 11.05 -13.81 -3.62
C PHE A 377 12.41 -13.10 -3.64
N PHE A 378 13.38 -13.63 -4.40
CA PHE A 378 14.70 -13.02 -4.55
C PHE A 378 14.61 -11.60 -5.13
N ILE A 379 13.83 -11.42 -6.21
CA ILE A 379 13.64 -10.10 -6.84
C ILE A 379 12.98 -9.12 -5.87
N THR A 380 12.04 -9.57 -5.04
CA THR A 380 11.40 -8.72 -4.03
C THR A 380 12.42 -8.22 -3.01
N ILE A 381 13.31 -9.07 -2.50
CA ILE A 381 14.39 -8.63 -1.60
C ILE A 381 15.28 -7.62 -2.29
N VAL A 382 15.75 -7.91 -3.49
CA VAL A 382 16.63 -7.00 -4.27
C VAL A 382 15.94 -5.66 -4.50
N SER A 383 14.66 -5.65 -4.85
CA SER A 383 13.86 -4.43 -5.05
C SER A 383 13.73 -3.63 -3.75
N LEU A 384 13.39 -4.28 -2.64
CA LEU A 384 13.29 -3.62 -1.33
C LEU A 384 14.61 -3.02 -0.89
N VAL A 385 15.74 -3.71 -1.12
CA VAL A 385 17.07 -3.23 -0.78
C VAL A 385 17.48 -2.08 -1.71
N ILE A 386 17.48 -2.28 -3.03
CA ILE A 386 18.03 -1.30 -3.98
C ILE A 386 17.08 -0.11 -4.13
N GLN A 387 15.82 -0.36 -4.52
CA GLN A 387 14.87 0.72 -4.76
C GLN A 387 14.44 1.36 -3.44
N GLY A 388 14.16 0.57 -2.39
CA GLY A 388 13.76 1.09 -1.09
C GLY A 388 14.76 2.09 -0.49
N THR A 389 16.05 1.78 -0.51
CA THR A 389 17.08 2.68 0.04
C THR A 389 17.36 3.90 -0.83
N THR A 390 17.10 3.82 -2.13
CA THR A 390 17.44 4.89 -3.10
C THR A 390 16.27 5.82 -3.44
N VAL A 391 15.02 5.49 -3.10
CA VAL A 391 13.83 6.31 -3.42
C VAL A 391 13.99 7.78 -3.02
N SER A 392 14.41 8.05 -1.78
CA SER A 392 14.56 9.41 -1.26
C SER A 392 15.69 10.16 -1.97
N TRP A 393 16.77 9.47 -2.32
CA TRP A 393 17.89 10.05 -3.07
C TRP A 393 17.46 10.41 -4.49
N VAL A 394 16.74 9.53 -5.20
CA VAL A 394 16.23 9.78 -6.55
C VAL A 394 15.21 10.94 -6.54
N ALA A 395 14.32 11.02 -5.53
CA ALA A 395 13.40 12.16 -5.40
C ALA A 395 14.13 13.51 -5.30
N ARG A 396 15.23 13.57 -4.52
CA ARG A 396 16.07 14.77 -4.39
C ARG A 396 16.83 15.06 -5.69
N LEU A 397 17.44 14.05 -6.30
CA LEU A 397 18.20 14.18 -7.56
C LEU A 397 17.35 14.77 -8.69
N LEU A 398 16.09 14.34 -8.79
CA LEU A 398 15.15 14.86 -9.78
C LEU A 398 14.50 16.19 -9.39
N GLY A 399 14.73 16.70 -8.16
CA GLY A 399 14.15 17.94 -7.66
C GLY A 399 12.64 17.86 -7.39
N LEU A 400 12.13 16.67 -7.13
CA LEU A 400 10.71 16.37 -6.89
C LEU A 400 10.34 16.35 -5.40
N SER A 401 11.32 16.43 -4.50
CA SER A 401 11.10 16.46 -3.06
C SER A 401 10.62 17.82 -2.57
N THR A 402 9.67 17.82 -1.63
CA THR A 402 9.27 18.96 -0.80
C THR A 402 9.34 18.57 0.66
N PRO A 403 9.51 19.53 1.59
CA PRO A 403 9.35 19.24 3.00
C PRO A 403 7.95 18.64 3.27
N LEU A 404 7.87 17.74 4.22
CA LEU A 404 6.57 17.24 4.68
C LEU A 404 5.90 18.39 5.45
N GLU A 405 4.75 18.84 4.96
CA GLU A 405 3.92 19.77 5.73
C GLU A 405 3.48 19.08 7.02
N LYS A 406 3.57 19.79 8.13
CA LYS A 406 3.04 19.30 9.39
C LYS A 406 1.51 19.23 9.25
N THR A 407 0.99 18.03 9.04
CA THR A 407 -0.45 17.77 9.13
C THR A 407 -0.81 17.68 10.62
N GLY A 408 -1.66 18.57 11.07
CA GLY A 408 -2.07 18.69 12.46
C GLY A 408 -1.51 19.93 13.14
N ASN A 409 -2.12 20.29 14.24
CA ASN A 409 -1.69 21.40 15.09
C ASN A 409 -0.76 20.88 16.20
N ASP A 410 0.09 21.75 16.73
CA ASP A 410 1.02 21.43 17.84
C ASP A 410 0.28 21.06 19.16
N PHE A 411 -1.05 21.10 19.16
CA PHE A 411 -1.92 20.82 20.30
C PHE A 411 -2.53 19.41 20.26
N GLY A 412 -2.44 18.70 19.13
CA GLY A 412 -3.05 17.38 18.96
C GLY A 412 -4.59 17.41 18.96
N VAL A 413 -5.20 18.57 18.72
CA VAL A 413 -6.65 18.75 18.64
C VAL A 413 -7.10 18.54 17.21
N GLU A 414 -8.06 17.67 17.01
CA GLU A 414 -8.75 17.46 15.74
C GLU A 414 -10.19 17.94 15.86
N LEU A 415 -10.66 18.71 14.89
CA LEU A 415 -12.07 19.06 14.81
C LEU A 415 -12.87 17.90 14.25
N PRO A 416 -14.12 17.69 14.74
CA PRO A 416 -15.08 16.83 14.06
C PRO A 416 -15.26 17.29 12.61
N GLU A 417 -15.34 16.35 11.64
CA GLU A 417 -15.53 16.67 10.22
C GLU A 417 -16.83 17.43 9.90
N GLU A 418 -17.73 17.49 10.84
CA GLU A 418 -19.00 18.21 10.75
C GLU A 418 -18.84 19.73 10.91
N ILE A 419 -17.70 20.16 11.48
CA ILE A 419 -17.36 21.57 11.67
C ILE A 419 -16.58 22.04 10.44
N ASP A 420 -17.23 22.83 9.59
CA ASP A 420 -16.62 23.43 8.39
C ASP A 420 -15.72 24.62 8.78
N SER A 421 -14.64 24.33 9.51
CA SER A 421 -13.70 25.31 10.04
C SER A 421 -12.28 24.77 9.98
N ASN A 422 -11.32 25.66 9.81
CA ASN A 422 -9.90 25.33 9.77
C ASN A 422 -9.22 25.61 11.12
N LEU A 423 -8.38 24.69 11.57
CA LEU A 423 -7.48 24.90 12.70
C LEU A 423 -6.13 25.41 12.19
N HIS A 424 -5.65 26.49 12.76
CA HIS A 424 -4.34 27.07 12.47
C HIS A 424 -3.54 27.30 13.74
N ASP A 425 -2.26 26.97 13.69
CA ASP A 425 -1.33 27.30 14.76
C ASP A 425 -0.71 28.67 14.47
N MET A 426 -0.69 29.55 15.48
CA MET A 426 -0.01 30.82 15.46
C MET A 426 0.98 30.88 16.62
N THR A 427 2.23 31.22 16.34
CA THR A 427 3.23 31.46 17.40
C THR A 427 3.39 32.97 17.60
N ILE A 428 3.30 33.41 18.84
CA ILE A 428 3.45 34.82 19.20
C ILE A 428 4.91 35.22 19.09
N THR A 429 5.16 36.23 18.24
CA THR A 429 6.48 36.82 18.06
C THR A 429 6.63 38.10 18.92
N GLN A 430 7.87 38.54 19.15
CA GLN A 430 8.14 39.77 19.89
C GLN A 430 7.51 41.02 19.22
N GLU A 431 7.51 41.05 17.88
CA GLU A 431 6.91 42.13 17.09
C GLU A 431 5.38 42.22 17.27
N MET A 432 4.71 41.08 17.47
CA MET A 432 3.27 41.06 17.74
C MET A 432 2.94 41.59 19.12
N LEU A 433 3.80 41.35 20.11
CA LEU A 433 3.64 41.89 21.47
C LEU A 433 3.85 43.39 21.58
N GLU A 434 4.64 44.00 20.69
CA GLU A 434 4.78 45.46 20.60
C GLU A 434 3.49 46.14 20.15
N GLN A 435 2.61 45.41 19.45
CA GLN A 435 1.32 45.92 18.97
C GLN A 435 0.18 45.66 19.95
N ALA A 436 0.19 44.50 20.65
CA ALA A 436 -0.83 44.10 21.61
C ALA A 436 -0.29 43.04 22.55
N ASP A 437 -0.42 43.29 23.87
CA ASP A 437 0.04 42.35 24.91
C ASP A 437 -1.06 41.44 25.47
N THR A 438 -2.32 41.65 25.08
CA THR A 438 -3.46 40.83 25.50
C THR A 438 -4.20 40.22 24.31
N LEU A 439 -4.87 39.10 24.54
CA LEU A 439 -5.67 38.43 23.49
C LEU A 439 -6.79 39.31 22.92
N LYS A 440 -7.37 40.22 23.75
CA LYS A 440 -8.42 41.12 23.32
C LYS A 440 -7.93 42.20 22.34
N ASP A 441 -6.73 42.70 22.58
CA ASP A 441 -6.15 43.78 21.79
C ASP A 441 -5.45 43.30 20.51
N MET A 442 -5.28 41.97 20.41
CA MET A 442 -4.70 41.34 19.23
C MET A 442 -5.65 41.44 18.03
N ASN A 443 -5.13 41.94 16.91
CA ASN A 443 -5.88 42.10 15.68
C ASN A 443 -5.96 40.75 14.92
N LEU A 444 -6.80 39.84 15.41
CA LEU A 444 -7.05 38.55 14.74
C LEU A 444 -8.01 38.72 13.56
N PRO A 445 -7.87 37.91 12.49
CA PRO A 445 -8.81 37.95 11.37
C PRO A 445 -10.26 37.78 11.82
N LYS A 446 -11.19 38.46 11.17
CA LYS A 446 -12.63 38.34 11.48
C LYS A 446 -13.08 36.87 11.33
N GLY A 447 -13.89 36.38 12.27
CA GLY A 447 -14.34 34.99 12.25
C GLY A 447 -13.32 33.99 12.82
N THR A 448 -12.27 34.46 13.48
CA THR A 448 -11.29 33.61 14.15
C THR A 448 -11.48 33.64 15.66
N LEU A 449 -11.45 32.44 16.28
CA LEU A 449 -11.50 32.26 17.74
C LEU A 449 -10.22 31.53 18.20
N VAL A 450 -9.64 32.00 19.31
CA VAL A 450 -8.56 31.29 20.01
C VAL A 450 -9.17 30.20 20.88
N MET A 451 -8.84 28.92 20.61
CA MET A 451 -9.34 27.77 21.36
C MET A 451 -8.50 27.47 22.59
N ILE A 452 -7.17 27.48 22.45
CA ILE A 452 -6.21 27.12 23.49
C ILE A 452 -4.94 27.94 23.29
N VAL A 453 -4.27 28.28 24.39
CA VAL A 453 -2.93 28.88 24.40
C VAL A 453 -1.96 27.91 25.06
N LYS A 454 -0.82 27.64 24.44
CA LYS A 454 0.25 26.81 24.99
C LYS A 454 1.47 27.68 25.29
N ARG A 455 1.90 27.69 26.55
CA ARG A 455 3.08 28.39 27.05
C ARG A 455 4.09 27.37 27.59
N GLY A 456 5.15 27.10 26.82
CA GLY A 456 6.04 25.99 27.13
C GLY A 456 5.28 24.66 27.10
N ASP A 457 5.17 23.98 28.26
CA ASP A 457 4.42 22.72 28.42
C ASP A 457 3.04 22.89 29.07
N GLU A 458 2.64 24.12 29.43
CA GLU A 458 1.37 24.42 30.07
C GLU A 458 0.30 24.86 29.05
N TYR A 459 -0.93 24.39 29.26
CA TYR A 459 -2.10 24.78 28.48
C TYR A 459 -2.96 25.78 29.28
N LEU A 460 -3.17 26.95 28.68
CA LEU A 460 -3.93 28.04 29.27
C LEU A 460 -5.28 28.18 28.57
N ILE A 461 -6.32 28.44 29.37
CA ILE A 461 -7.65 28.75 28.85
C ILE A 461 -7.64 30.21 28.37
N PRO A 462 -7.92 30.46 27.07
CA PRO A 462 -7.90 31.81 26.50
C PRO A 462 -9.05 32.66 27.10
N ASN A 463 -8.72 33.82 27.59
CA ASN A 463 -9.67 34.87 27.91
C ASN A 463 -9.12 36.22 27.41
N GLY A 464 -9.99 37.18 27.16
CA GLY A 464 -9.61 38.46 26.58
C GLY A 464 -8.50 39.22 27.33
N THR A 465 -8.38 38.99 28.64
CA THR A 465 -7.39 39.66 29.53
C THR A 465 -6.08 38.87 29.67
N LEU A 466 -5.98 37.70 29.03
CA LEU A 466 -4.79 36.87 29.11
C LEU A 466 -3.62 37.61 28.47
N LYS A 467 -2.58 37.89 29.26
CA LYS A 467 -1.32 38.45 28.78
C LYS A 467 -0.52 37.37 28.02
N LEU A 468 -0.15 37.68 26.81
CA LEU A 468 0.63 36.83 25.96
C LEU A 468 2.13 37.07 26.18
N HIS A 469 2.92 36.02 25.95
CA HIS A 469 4.38 36.07 25.99
C HIS A 469 4.95 35.62 24.65
N ALA A 470 6.15 36.12 24.31
CA ALA A 470 6.85 35.66 23.14
C ALA A 470 7.12 34.15 23.22
N GLY A 471 6.77 33.42 22.17
CA GLY A 471 6.85 31.97 22.12
C GLY A 471 5.56 31.26 22.52
N ASP A 472 4.52 31.96 23.00
CA ASP A 472 3.19 31.35 23.19
C ASP A 472 2.66 30.85 21.86
N LYS A 473 2.08 29.65 21.84
CA LYS A 473 1.39 29.10 20.69
C LYS A 473 -0.11 29.18 20.90
N LEU A 474 -0.79 29.71 19.89
CA LEU A 474 -2.25 29.81 19.87
C LEU A 474 -2.83 28.78 18.91
N LEU A 475 -3.85 28.03 19.34
CA LEU A 475 -4.68 27.25 18.45
C LEU A 475 -5.89 28.08 18.05
N LEU A 476 -6.00 28.41 16.79
CA LEU A 476 -7.03 29.23 16.20
C LEU A 476 -8.02 28.36 15.42
N ILE A 477 -9.31 28.63 15.56
CA ILE A 477 -10.35 28.15 14.69
C ILE A 477 -10.88 29.30 13.85
N SER A 478 -10.95 29.14 12.53
CA SER A 478 -11.51 30.12 11.61
C SER A 478 -12.58 29.50 10.74
N GLU A 479 -13.65 30.26 10.47
CA GLU A 479 -14.64 29.84 9.48
C GLU A 479 -13.99 29.75 8.09
N ASN A 480 -14.38 28.71 7.30
CA ASN A 480 -14.00 28.65 5.90
C ASN A 480 -14.65 29.84 5.17
N SER A 481 -13.87 30.86 4.85
CA SER A 481 -14.31 31.87 3.90
C SER A 481 -14.57 31.16 2.57
N LYS A 482 -15.84 31.01 2.19
CA LYS A 482 -16.20 30.63 0.83
C LYS A 482 -15.80 31.80 -0.07
N GLU A 483 -14.59 31.71 -0.67
CA GLU A 483 -14.28 32.43 -1.91
C GLU A 483 -14.85 31.70 -3.13
#